data_20c09a071423ef6318878242ebd31b2d
#
_entry.id   20c09a071423ef6318878242ebd31b2d
#
_cell.length_a   1.000
_cell.length_b   1.000
_cell.length_c   1.000
_cell.angle_alpha   90.00
_cell.angle_beta   90.00
_cell.angle_gamma   90.00
#
_symmetry.space_group_name_H-M   'P 1'
#
loop_
_entity.id
_entity.type
_entity.pdbx_description
1 polymer ?
#
loop_
_entity_poly.entity_id
_entity_poly.type
_entity_poly.pdbx_seq_one_letter_code
_entity_poly.pdbx_strand_id
1 'polypeptide(L)'
;LNLLDFIGGNFGLTHGQLLASSIPGSDLGPRMMAGKLIAWRTEVTVTPTLIGQMVVDFGKVGVLFGMMILGFILGIGFKLIRITKNYFYIGIYSLILTYTILGIETGILDIQVLLYFAIAILIYLTNIAKCRN
;
A
#
# COMPACT_ATOMS: atom_id res chain seq x y z
N LEU A 1 9.83 -27.52 3.21
CA LEU A 1 9.34 -26.28 3.84
C LEU A 1 9.20 -25.23 2.73
N ASN A 2 7.98 -24.79 2.47
CA ASN A 2 7.76 -23.70 1.53
C ASN A 2 8.31 -22.40 2.13
N LEU A 3 8.99 -21.59 1.31
CA LEU A 3 9.52 -20.28 1.72
C LEU A 3 8.45 -19.42 2.42
N LEU A 4 7.21 -19.50 1.98
CA LEU A 4 6.06 -18.82 2.57
C LEU A 4 5.74 -19.28 4.00
N ASP A 5 5.97 -20.55 4.33
CA ASP A 5 5.76 -21.07 5.69
C ASP A 5 6.87 -20.61 6.64
N PHE A 6 8.07 -20.36 6.10
CA PHE A 6 9.20 -19.81 6.85
C PHE A 6 9.05 -18.30 7.13
N ILE A 7 8.48 -17.54 6.16
CA ILE A 7 8.42 -16.07 6.24
C ILE A 7 7.16 -15.56 6.97
N GLY A 8 6.09 -16.34 7.05
CA GLY A 8 4.86 -15.81 7.63
C GLY A 8 3.79 -16.84 7.98
N GLY A 9 3.92 -18.06 7.53
CA GLY A 9 2.94 -19.11 7.79
C GLY A 9 1.51 -18.70 7.41
N ASN A 10 0.54 -19.07 8.26
CA ASN A 10 -0.87 -18.74 8.03
C ASN A 10 -1.23 -17.33 8.52
N PHE A 11 -0.56 -16.81 9.57
CA PHE A 11 -0.97 -15.60 10.28
C PHE A 11 0.09 -14.47 10.26
N GLY A 12 1.23 -14.66 9.62
CA GLY A 12 2.30 -13.68 9.54
C GLY A 12 3.21 -13.65 10.78
N LEU A 13 4.32 -12.91 10.65
CA LEU A 13 5.34 -12.77 11.71
C LEU A 13 5.17 -11.48 12.52
N THR A 14 4.71 -10.41 11.89
CA THR A 14 4.75 -9.06 12.44
C THR A 14 3.38 -8.52 12.85
N HIS A 15 2.31 -9.24 12.54
CA HIS A 15 0.94 -8.90 12.94
C HIS A 15 0.57 -7.42 12.73
N GLY A 16 0.95 -6.86 11.57
CA GLY A 16 0.65 -5.49 11.20
C GLY A 16 1.72 -4.46 11.57
N GLN A 17 2.85 -4.85 12.18
CA GLN A 17 3.92 -3.90 12.52
C GLN A 17 4.60 -3.32 11.28
N LEU A 18 4.70 -4.08 10.19
CA LEU A 18 5.24 -3.57 8.92
C LEU A 18 4.31 -2.50 8.33
N LEU A 19 3.01 -2.71 8.41
CA LEU A 19 1.99 -1.73 8.03
C LEU A 19 2.09 -0.48 8.93
N ALA A 20 2.18 -0.66 10.24
CA ALA A 20 2.30 0.43 11.20
C ALA A 20 3.59 1.24 11.01
N SER A 21 4.69 0.62 10.58
CA SER A 21 5.96 1.30 10.31
C SER A 21 5.91 2.26 9.11
N SER A 22 4.85 2.20 8.29
CA SER A 22 4.61 3.15 7.19
C SER A 22 4.06 4.49 7.68
N ILE A 23 3.63 4.59 8.93
CA ILE A 23 3.11 5.84 9.50
C ILE A 23 4.29 6.77 9.81
N PRO A 24 4.23 8.06 9.38
CA PRO A 24 5.26 9.03 9.69
C PRO A 24 5.49 9.17 11.19
N GLY A 25 6.75 9.06 11.64
CA GLY A 25 7.11 9.09 13.06
C GLY A 25 7.46 7.74 13.67
N SER A 26 7.40 6.66 12.90
CA SER A 26 7.95 5.37 13.34
C SER A 26 9.48 5.39 13.32
N ASP A 27 10.12 4.73 14.30
CA ASP A 27 11.60 4.68 14.43
C ASP A 27 12.27 4.02 13.21
N LEU A 28 11.60 3.04 12.59
CA LEU A 28 12.08 2.31 11.42
C LEU A 28 11.02 2.32 10.34
N GLY A 29 11.41 2.75 9.13
CA GLY A 29 10.55 2.63 7.97
C GLY A 29 10.33 1.18 7.52
N PRO A 30 9.29 0.89 6.71
CA PRO A 30 8.92 -0.48 6.33
C PRO A 30 10.05 -1.24 5.62
N ARG A 31 10.87 -0.57 4.84
CA ARG A 31 12.03 -1.19 4.16
C ARG A 31 13.13 -1.60 5.12
N MET A 32 13.42 -0.77 6.13
CA MET A 32 14.42 -1.07 7.16
C MET A 32 13.92 -2.17 8.09
N MET A 33 12.63 -2.15 8.42
CA MET A 33 12.02 -3.20 9.23
C MET A 33 12.03 -4.55 8.51
N ALA A 34 11.73 -4.58 7.20
CA ALA A 34 11.85 -5.77 6.38
C ALA A 34 13.32 -6.28 6.34
N GLY A 35 14.29 -5.38 6.19
CA GLY A 35 15.72 -5.70 6.25
C GLY A 35 16.13 -6.32 7.59
N LYS A 36 15.63 -5.79 8.70
CA LYS A 36 15.87 -6.32 10.05
C LYS A 36 15.31 -7.74 10.21
N LEU A 37 14.13 -8.01 9.66
CA LEU A 37 13.48 -9.33 9.74
C LEU A 37 14.19 -10.39 8.90
N ILE A 38 14.69 -10.02 7.72
CA ILE A 38 15.26 -10.97 6.77
C ILE A 38 16.77 -11.13 6.98
N ALA A 39 17.50 -10.04 7.17
CA ALA A 39 18.96 -10.01 7.22
C ALA A 39 19.52 -9.82 8.64
N TRP A 40 18.68 -9.66 9.66
CA TRP A 40 19.07 -9.36 11.05
C TRP A 40 19.92 -8.08 11.17
N ARG A 41 19.87 -7.21 10.16
CA ARG A 41 20.62 -5.94 10.08
C ARG A 41 19.70 -4.79 9.74
N THR A 42 19.80 -3.71 10.47
CA THR A 42 19.01 -2.48 10.24
C THR A 42 19.57 -1.64 9.08
N GLU A 43 20.81 -1.89 8.66
CA GLU A 43 21.49 -1.14 7.59
C GLU A 43 21.11 -1.62 6.18
N VAL A 44 20.44 -2.79 6.08
CA VAL A 44 20.01 -3.35 4.81
C VAL A 44 18.56 -2.97 4.54
N THR A 45 18.34 -2.20 3.50
CA THR A 45 16.99 -1.88 3.03
C THR A 45 16.53 -2.96 2.03
N VAL A 46 15.49 -3.69 2.40
CA VAL A 46 14.82 -4.64 1.52
C VAL A 46 13.47 -4.07 1.12
N THR A 47 13.20 -4.02 -0.18
CA THR A 47 11.90 -3.62 -0.70
C THR A 47 10.97 -4.84 -0.71
N PRO A 48 10.06 -4.97 0.24
CA PRO A 48 9.07 -6.02 0.17
C PRO A 48 8.10 -5.73 -0.97
N THR A 49 7.84 -6.72 -1.80
CA THR A 49 6.80 -6.63 -2.83
C THR A 49 5.41 -6.43 -2.20
N LEU A 50 4.42 -6.04 -2.98
CA LEU A 50 3.03 -5.92 -2.52
C LEU A 50 2.56 -7.17 -1.75
N ILE A 51 2.80 -8.34 -2.32
CA ILE A 51 2.43 -9.62 -1.69
C ILE A 51 3.33 -9.91 -0.49
N GLY A 52 4.61 -9.59 -0.59
CA GLY A 52 5.60 -9.80 0.48
C GLY A 52 5.22 -9.09 1.78
N GLN A 53 4.76 -7.85 1.69
CA GLN A 53 4.27 -7.11 2.86
C GLN A 53 3.09 -7.81 3.53
N MET A 54 2.11 -8.24 2.73
CA MET A 54 0.91 -8.93 3.24
C MET A 54 1.25 -10.28 3.87
N VAL A 55 2.22 -11.01 3.29
CA VAL A 55 2.68 -12.30 3.84
C VAL A 55 3.38 -12.12 5.18
N VAL A 56 4.27 -11.13 5.27
CA VAL A 56 5.05 -10.88 6.49
C VAL A 56 4.15 -10.43 7.63
N ASP A 57 3.17 -9.55 7.37
CA ASP A 57 2.29 -9.03 8.41
C ASP A 57 1.19 -10.01 8.82
N PHE A 58 0.52 -10.64 7.86
CA PHE A 58 -0.69 -11.42 8.13
C PHE A 58 -0.70 -12.81 7.50
N GLY A 59 0.41 -13.24 6.92
CA GLY A 59 0.55 -14.56 6.32
C GLY A 59 -0.33 -14.77 5.08
N LYS A 60 -0.66 -16.02 4.80
CA LYS A 60 -1.51 -16.41 3.66
C LYS A 60 -2.91 -15.78 3.73
N VAL A 61 -3.44 -15.63 4.93
CA VAL A 61 -4.74 -15.00 5.18
C VAL A 61 -4.69 -13.52 4.79
N GLY A 62 -3.59 -12.83 5.12
CA GLY A 62 -3.37 -11.43 4.75
C GLY A 62 -3.32 -11.21 3.25
N VAL A 63 -2.71 -12.11 2.50
CA VAL A 63 -2.70 -12.05 1.03
C VAL A 63 -4.10 -12.17 0.48
N LEU A 64 -4.88 -13.15 0.95
CA LEU A 64 -6.25 -13.36 0.48
C LEU A 64 -7.12 -12.12 0.68
N PHE A 65 -7.16 -11.61 1.92
CA PHE A 65 -7.97 -10.43 2.24
C PHE A 65 -7.41 -9.15 1.62
N GLY A 66 -6.09 -8.97 1.60
CA GLY A 66 -5.45 -7.81 1.01
C GLY A 66 -5.71 -7.70 -0.50
N MET A 67 -5.57 -8.81 -1.24
CA MET A 67 -5.87 -8.83 -2.67
C MET A 67 -7.36 -8.68 -2.96
N MET A 68 -8.23 -9.22 -2.09
CA MET A 68 -9.67 -9.01 -2.21
C MET A 68 -10.04 -7.52 -2.03
N ILE A 69 -9.51 -6.86 -1.01
CA ILE A 69 -9.73 -5.43 -0.77
C ILE A 69 -9.20 -4.59 -1.93
N LEU A 70 -8.00 -4.89 -2.40
CA LEU A 70 -7.40 -4.20 -3.54
C LEU A 70 -8.24 -4.34 -4.80
N GLY A 71 -8.68 -5.57 -5.12
CA GLY A 71 -9.57 -5.82 -6.27
C GLY A 71 -10.90 -5.08 -6.14
N PHE A 72 -11.45 -4.98 -4.93
CA PHE A 72 -12.68 -4.24 -4.66
C PHE A 72 -12.49 -2.73 -4.88
N ILE A 73 -11.38 -2.15 -4.40
CA ILE A 73 -11.04 -0.73 -4.60
C ILE A 73 -10.88 -0.43 -6.09
N LEU A 74 -10.16 -1.27 -6.83
CA LEU A 74 -9.97 -1.11 -8.27
C LEU A 74 -11.29 -1.25 -9.03
N GLY A 75 -12.15 -2.20 -8.64
CA GLY A 75 -13.46 -2.41 -9.26
C GLY A 75 -14.41 -1.23 -9.05
N ILE A 76 -14.50 -0.70 -7.82
CA ILE A 76 -15.30 0.48 -7.52
C ILE A 76 -14.74 1.69 -8.26
N GLY A 77 -13.44 1.91 -8.26
CA GLY A 77 -12.80 3.02 -8.95
C GLY A 77 -13.11 3.00 -10.45
N PHE A 78 -13.02 1.85 -11.08
CA PHE A 78 -13.37 1.68 -12.49
C PHE A 78 -14.85 2.00 -12.77
N LYS A 79 -15.76 1.51 -11.90
CA LYS A 79 -17.19 1.80 -12.01
C LYS A 79 -17.48 3.30 -11.87
N LEU A 80 -16.85 3.97 -10.91
CA LEU A 80 -17.01 5.42 -10.69
C LEU A 80 -16.58 6.24 -11.90
N ILE A 81 -15.47 5.90 -12.54
CA ILE A 81 -15.01 6.57 -13.77
C ILE A 81 -16.06 6.46 -14.89
N ARG A 82 -16.62 5.28 -15.08
CA ARG A 82 -17.61 5.04 -16.14
C ARG A 82 -18.91 5.84 -15.93
N ILE A 83 -19.32 6.02 -14.68
CA ILE A 83 -20.57 6.70 -14.32
C ILE A 83 -20.39 8.22 -14.29
N THR A 84 -19.33 8.69 -13.63
CA THR A 84 -19.24 10.12 -13.25
C THR A 84 -18.56 10.97 -14.33
N LYS A 85 -17.74 10.39 -15.21
CA LYS A 85 -16.95 11.07 -16.25
C LYS A 85 -16.18 12.30 -15.75
N ASN A 86 -15.85 12.35 -14.46
CA ASN A 86 -15.16 13.47 -13.84
C ASN A 86 -13.64 13.23 -13.90
N TYR A 87 -12.91 14.18 -14.44
CA TYR A 87 -11.45 14.12 -14.61
C TYR A 87 -10.70 13.88 -13.30
N PHE A 88 -11.24 14.35 -12.17
CA PHE A 88 -10.64 14.12 -10.86
C PHE A 88 -10.64 12.63 -10.49
N TYR A 89 -11.76 11.93 -10.67
CA TYR A 89 -11.84 10.48 -10.41
C TYR A 89 -10.94 9.67 -11.34
N ILE A 90 -10.80 10.12 -12.60
CA ILE A 90 -9.87 9.51 -13.53
C ILE A 90 -8.43 9.66 -13.03
N GLY A 91 -8.05 10.86 -12.55
CA GLY A 91 -6.73 11.11 -12.00
C GLY A 91 -6.40 10.25 -10.78
N ILE A 92 -7.32 10.18 -9.79
CA ILE A 92 -7.13 9.33 -8.61
C ILE A 92 -7.04 7.86 -8.98
N TYR A 93 -7.91 7.38 -9.85
CA TYR A 93 -7.88 5.98 -10.26
C TYR A 93 -6.58 5.62 -10.98
N SER A 94 -6.12 6.49 -11.89
CA SER A 94 -4.84 6.30 -12.58
C SER A 94 -3.68 6.23 -11.58
N LEU A 95 -3.71 7.05 -10.53
CA LEU A 95 -2.73 7.06 -9.47
C LEU A 95 -2.76 5.74 -8.68
N ILE A 96 -3.95 5.26 -8.27
CA ILE A 96 -4.13 3.97 -7.59
C ILE A 96 -3.62 2.83 -8.48
N LEU A 97 -3.98 2.81 -9.76
CA LEU A 97 -3.57 1.77 -10.70
C LEU A 97 -2.05 1.76 -10.89
N THR A 98 -1.44 2.94 -11.08
CA THR A 98 0.00 3.08 -11.24
C THR A 98 0.74 2.54 -10.01
N TYR A 99 0.32 2.94 -8.80
CA TYR A 99 0.96 2.44 -7.58
C TYR A 99 0.67 0.98 -7.28
N THR A 100 -0.45 0.44 -7.76
CA THR A 100 -0.71 -1.01 -7.69
C THR A 100 0.27 -1.77 -8.57
N ILE A 101 0.51 -1.29 -9.80
CA ILE A 101 1.47 -1.92 -10.72
C ILE A 101 2.90 -1.80 -10.19
N LEU A 102 3.32 -0.61 -9.78
CA LEU A 102 4.65 -0.40 -9.20
C LEU A 102 4.82 -1.18 -7.90
N GLY A 103 3.76 -1.31 -7.11
CA GLY A 103 3.76 -2.04 -5.85
C GLY A 103 4.01 -3.53 -5.98
N ILE A 104 3.82 -4.10 -7.16
CA ILE A 104 4.21 -5.49 -7.43
C ILE A 104 5.72 -5.66 -7.23
N GLU A 105 6.51 -4.66 -7.59
CA GLU A 105 7.96 -4.68 -7.48
C GLU A 105 8.46 -4.01 -6.18
N THR A 106 7.93 -2.84 -5.84
CA THR A 106 8.50 -1.98 -4.77
C THR A 106 7.66 -1.92 -3.49
N GLY A 107 6.47 -2.53 -3.47
CA GLY A 107 5.51 -2.40 -2.38
C GLY A 107 4.70 -1.10 -2.46
N ILE A 108 3.54 -1.09 -1.78
CA ILE A 108 2.63 0.08 -1.79
C ILE A 108 2.85 0.97 -0.54
N LEU A 109 3.39 0.42 0.54
CA LEU A 109 3.52 1.09 1.82
C LEU A 109 4.76 1.99 1.89
N ASP A 110 4.91 2.89 0.91
CA ASP A 110 5.97 3.87 0.93
C ASP A 110 5.41 5.25 1.30
N ILE A 111 6.15 6.02 2.08
CA ILE A 111 5.75 7.37 2.49
C ILE A 111 5.47 8.28 1.28
N GLN A 112 6.16 8.05 0.17
CA GLN A 112 5.94 8.78 -1.08
C GLN A 112 4.52 8.57 -1.61
N VAL A 113 4.00 7.34 -1.55
CA VAL A 113 2.65 7.01 -1.99
C VAL A 113 1.61 7.74 -1.15
N LEU A 114 1.78 7.73 0.18
CA LEU A 114 0.91 8.47 1.09
C LEU A 114 0.91 9.97 0.80
N LEU A 115 2.08 10.53 0.51
CA LEU A 115 2.24 11.95 0.18
C LEU A 115 1.49 12.33 -1.11
N TYR A 116 1.56 11.51 -2.16
CA TYR A 116 0.83 11.77 -3.40
C TYR A 116 -0.69 11.70 -3.21
N PHE A 117 -1.20 10.76 -2.40
CA PHE A 117 -2.61 10.73 -2.06
C PHE A 117 -3.03 11.93 -1.21
N ALA A 118 -2.20 12.36 -0.26
CA ALA A 118 -2.47 13.56 0.54
C ALA A 118 -2.56 14.81 -0.33
N ILE A 119 -1.63 14.99 -1.28
CA ILE A 119 -1.66 16.10 -2.26
C ILE A 119 -2.92 16.03 -3.13
N ALA A 120 -3.31 14.86 -3.62
CA ALA A 120 -4.50 14.69 -4.43
C ALA A 120 -5.78 15.08 -3.65
N ILE A 121 -5.88 14.68 -2.39
CA ILE A 121 -6.99 15.06 -1.52
C ILE A 121 -7.01 16.57 -1.26
N LEU A 122 -5.86 17.18 -1.03
CA LEU A 122 -5.73 18.61 -0.79
C LEU A 122 -6.17 19.42 -2.01
N ILE A 123 -5.77 19.03 -3.22
CA ILE A 123 -6.23 19.63 -4.47
C ILE A 123 -7.75 19.51 -4.62
N TYR A 124 -8.31 18.37 -4.26
CA TYR A 124 -9.77 18.17 -4.31
C TYR A 124 -10.52 19.10 -3.38
N LEU A 125 -10.06 19.21 -2.12
CA LEU A 125 -10.68 20.07 -1.13
C LEU A 125 -10.60 21.55 -1.53
N THR A 126 -9.48 22.00 -2.09
CA THR A 126 -9.33 23.39 -2.56
C THR A 126 -10.25 23.68 -3.74
N ASN A 127 -10.46 22.74 -4.66
CA ASN A 127 -11.39 22.91 -5.77
C ASN A 127 -12.85 22.99 -5.31
N ILE A 128 -13.26 22.17 -4.34
CA ILE A 128 -14.60 22.25 -3.76
C ILE A 128 -14.82 23.59 -3.07
N ALA A 129 -13.83 24.06 -2.29
CA ALA A 129 -13.92 25.35 -1.61
C ALA A 129 -14.07 26.51 -2.60
N LYS A 130 -13.39 26.44 -3.75
CA LYS A 130 -13.47 27.48 -4.80
C LYS A 130 -14.82 27.47 -5.55
N CYS A 131 -15.46 26.32 -5.71
CA CYS A 131 -16.78 26.24 -6.35
C CYS A 131 -17.94 26.70 -5.44
N ARG A 132 -17.68 26.83 -4.13
CA ARG A 132 -18.69 27.20 -3.12
C ARG A 132 -18.71 28.71 -2.81
N ASN A 133 -17.70 29.44 -3.21
CA ASN A 133 -17.63 30.91 -3.17
C ASN A 133 -17.97 31.49 -4.55
#